data_79f9110cda8b37c0616b6a9827e58d3f
#
_entry.id   79f9110cda8b37c0616b6a9827e58d3f
#
_cell.length_a   1.000
_cell.length_b   1.000
_cell.length_c   1.000
_cell.angle_alpha   90.00
_cell.angle_beta   90.00
_cell.angle_gamma   90.00
#
_symmetry.space_group_name_H-M   'P 1'
#
loop_
_entity.id
_entity.type
_entity.pdbx_description
1 polymer ?
#
loop_
_entity_poly.entity_id
_entity_poly.type
_entity_poly.pdbx_seq_one_letter_code
_entity_poly.pdbx_strand_id
1 'polypeptide(L)'
;MIATGSIRMEGTSKEYAPIEYPAVASLEVTNALVQAAKEDGCIWHTGVVQSKDAFYGQHEPEAMPVGYELLNKWEAWKKMGCLASEMESAALFIVAGKLRVRAGACF
;
A
#
# COMPACT_ATOMS: atom_id res chain seq x y z
N MET A 1 10.09 -5.60 1.69
CA MET A 1 9.45 -4.30 1.99
C MET A 1 8.39 -4.51 3.07
N ILE A 2 8.36 -3.71 4.14
CA ILE A 2 7.34 -3.80 5.21
C ILE A 2 6.50 -2.52 5.15
N ALA A 3 5.19 -2.67 4.89
CA ALA A 3 4.30 -1.54 4.72
C ALA A 3 3.89 -0.95 6.08
N THR A 4 4.03 0.38 6.24
CA THR A 4 3.50 1.12 7.39
C THR A 4 2.11 1.69 7.12
N GLY A 5 1.76 1.84 5.86
CA GLY A 5 0.47 2.27 5.36
C GLY A 5 0.40 2.15 3.84
N SER A 6 -0.78 2.34 3.29
CA SER A 6 -1.00 2.21 1.87
C SER A 6 -1.84 3.34 1.29
N ILE A 7 -1.47 3.79 0.10
CA ILE A 7 -2.28 4.71 -0.72
C ILE A 7 -3.47 3.92 -1.27
N ARG A 8 -4.68 4.40 -0.99
CA ARG A 8 -5.96 3.76 -1.31
C ARG A 8 -6.38 4.09 -2.75
N MET A 9 -5.72 3.49 -3.73
CA MET A 9 -6.05 3.70 -5.14
C MET A 9 -6.94 2.59 -5.72
N GLU A 10 -7.20 1.55 -4.94
CA GLU A 10 -8.08 0.44 -5.27
C GLU A 10 -9.54 0.71 -4.85
N GLY A 11 -10.49 -0.04 -5.39
CA GLY A 11 -11.92 0.13 -5.15
C GLY A 11 -12.42 -0.45 -3.85
N THR A 12 -11.89 -1.59 -3.42
CA THR A 12 -12.40 -2.36 -2.27
C THR A 12 -12.44 -1.54 -0.99
N SER A 13 -11.36 -0.85 -0.64
CA SER A 13 -11.32 -0.07 0.60
C SER A 13 -12.33 1.07 0.64
N LYS A 14 -12.74 1.59 -0.51
CA LYS A 14 -13.74 2.68 -0.62
C LYS A 14 -15.14 2.21 -0.26
N GLU A 15 -15.45 0.93 -0.44
CA GLU A 15 -16.72 0.32 -0.01
C GLU A 15 -16.80 0.12 1.51
N TYR A 16 -15.65 0.04 2.20
CA TYR A 16 -15.58 -0.22 3.64
C TYR A 16 -15.42 1.04 4.50
N ALA A 17 -14.79 2.08 3.99
CA ALA A 17 -14.52 3.30 4.74
C ALA A 17 -14.44 4.54 3.85
N PRO A 18 -14.80 5.74 4.36
CA PRO A 18 -14.55 7.01 3.67
C PRO A 18 -13.09 7.13 3.23
N ILE A 19 -12.86 7.79 2.10
CA ILE A 19 -11.50 7.88 1.52
C ILE A 19 -10.51 8.58 2.44
N GLU A 20 -10.99 9.47 3.28
CA GLU A 20 -10.19 10.21 4.27
C GLU A 20 -9.65 9.34 5.41
N TYR A 21 -10.25 8.17 5.64
CA TYR A 21 -9.74 7.23 6.65
C TYR A 21 -8.47 6.54 6.12
N PRO A 22 -7.33 6.66 6.81
CA PRO A 22 -6.07 6.16 6.31
C PRO A 22 -5.98 4.62 6.38
N ALA A 23 -5.39 4.02 5.36
CA ALA A 23 -5.04 2.60 5.37
C ALA A 23 -3.68 2.43 6.06
N VAL A 24 -3.69 2.12 7.36
CA VAL A 24 -2.48 1.99 8.18
C VAL A 24 -2.32 0.58 8.73
N ALA A 25 -1.08 0.11 8.76
CA ALA A 25 -0.73 -1.16 9.40
C ALA A 25 -0.78 -1.04 10.93
N SER A 26 -1.01 -2.16 11.61
CA SER A 26 -0.87 -2.23 13.07
C SER A 26 0.60 -2.08 13.45
N LEU A 27 0.90 -1.13 14.34
CA LEU A 27 2.26 -0.86 14.80
C LEU A 27 2.94 -2.11 15.38
N GLU A 28 2.20 -2.88 16.18
CA GLU A 28 2.72 -4.14 16.77
C GLU A 28 3.14 -5.15 15.70
N VAL A 29 2.31 -5.34 14.67
CA VAL A 29 2.61 -6.29 13.59
C VAL A 29 3.78 -5.78 12.74
N THR A 30 3.80 -4.48 12.43
CA THR A 30 4.91 -3.85 11.71
C THR A 30 6.24 -4.05 12.45
N ASN A 31 6.27 -3.80 13.77
CA ASN A 31 7.46 -4.00 14.59
C ASN A 31 7.90 -5.47 14.64
N ALA A 32 6.95 -6.41 14.72
CA ALA A 32 7.25 -7.84 14.69
C ALA A 32 7.87 -8.26 13.35
N LEU A 33 7.35 -7.75 12.23
CA LEU A 33 7.91 -8.01 10.90
C LEU A 33 9.32 -7.43 10.74
N VAL A 34 9.55 -6.22 11.26
CA VAL A 34 10.90 -5.61 11.28
C VAL A 34 11.86 -6.45 12.11
N GLN A 35 11.46 -6.92 13.29
CA GLN A 35 12.29 -7.74 14.13
C GLN A 35 12.64 -9.08 13.46
N ALA A 36 11.64 -9.74 12.86
CA ALA A 36 11.86 -10.98 12.11
C ALA A 36 12.85 -10.78 10.94
N ALA A 37 12.71 -9.68 10.18
CA ALA A 37 13.62 -9.37 9.09
C ALA A 37 15.07 -9.13 9.57
N LYS A 38 15.26 -8.52 10.76
CA LYS A 38 16.58 -8.36 11.37
C LYS A 38 17.19 -9.68 11.79
N GLU A 39 16.41 -10.54 12.42
CA GLU A 39 16.85 -11.86 12.89
C GLU A 39 17.22 -12.78 11.72
N ASP A 40 16.49 -12.67 10.61
CA ASP A 40 16.75 -13.42 9.37
C ASP A 40 17.90 -12.83 8.53
N GLY A 41 18.44 -11.67 8.91
CA GLY A 41 19.52 -11.01 8.19
C GLY A 41 19.13 -10.43 6.83
N CYS A 42 17.84 -10.29 6.55
CA CYS A 42 17.34 -9.70 5.31
C CYS A 42 17.59 -8.20 5.22
N ILE A 43 17.80 -7.69 4.01
CA ILE A 43 17.69 -6.26 3.73
C ILE A 43 16.21 -5.89 3.75
N TRP A 44 15.85 -4.92 4.57
CA TRP A 44 14.45 -4.50 4.73
C TRP A 44 14.30 -2.98 4.69
N HIS A 45 13.13 -2.54 4.27
CA HIS A 45 12.71 -1.14 4.26
C HIS A 45 11.29 -1.05 4.80
N THR A 46 10.99 0.04 5.50
CA THR A 46 9.64 0.36 5.96
C THR A 46 9.16 1.66 5.34
N GLY A 47 7.89 1.73 4.99
CA GLY A 47 7.30 2.94 4.45
C GLY A 47 5.93 2.72 3.81
N VAL A 48 5.45 3.77 3.15
CA VAL A 48 4.17 3.74 2.46
C VAL A 48 4.31 3.02 1.13
N VAL A 49 3.33 2.18 0.83
CA VAL A 49 3.15 1.52 -0.47
C VAL A 49 1.90 2.05 -1.16
N GLN A 50 1.66 1.65 -2.40
CA GLN A 50 0.44 2.03 -3.12
C GLN A 50 -0.28 0.77 -3.57
N SER A 51 -1.58 0.67 -3.21
CA SER A 51 -2.46 -0.39 -3.71
C SER A 51 -3.27 0.11 -4.90
N LYS A 52 -3.26 -0.66 -5.99
CA LYS A 52 -3.99 -0.36 -7.24
C LYS A 52 -4.89 -1.52 -7.63
N ASP A 53 -5.85 -1.27 -8.51
CA ASP A 53 -6.72 -2.31 -9.08
C ASP A 53 -6.15 -2.93 -10.36
N ALA A 54 -5.52 -2.11 -11.20
CA ALA A 54 -5.08 -2.53 -12.52
C ALA A 54 -3.56 -2.63 -12.61
N PHE A 55 -3.05 -3.87 -12.75
CA PHE A 55 -1.62 -4.12 -12.94
C PHE A 55 -1.06 -3.37 -14.16
N TYR A 56 -1.70 -3.48 -15.30
CA TYR A 56 -1.23 -2.84 -16.53
C TYR A 56 -1.41 -1.32 -16.54
N GLY A 57 -2.24 -0.75 -15.69
CA GLY A 57 -2.31 0.69 -15.49
C GLY A 57 -0.99 1.31 -14.99
N GLN A 58 -0.12 0.49 -14.38
CA GLN A 58 1.22 0.91 -14.00
C GLN A 58 2.29 0.53 -15.04
N HIS A 59 2.20 -0.66 -15.62
CA HIS A 59 3.24 -1.20 -16.49
C HIS A 59 3.10 -0.74 -17.95
N GLU A 60 1.90 -0.43 -18.38
CA GLU A 60 1.58 0.04 -19.73
C GLU A 60 0.61 1.24 -19.69
N PRO A 61 0.95 2.32 -18.95
CA PRO A 61 0.04 3.46 -18.76
C PRO A 61 -0.32 4.14 -20.07
N GLU A 62 0.56 4.11 -21.07
CA GLU A 62 0.32 4.71 -22.39
C GLU A 62 -0.80 4.00 -23.16
N ALA A 63 -1.06 2.72 -22.87
CA ALA A 63 -2.16 1.96 -23.45
C ALA A 63 -3.50 2.27 -22.79
N MET A 64 -3.51 2.97 -21.64
CA MET A 64 -4.73 3.26 -20.90
C MET A 64 -5.35 4.59 -21.36
N PRO A 65 -6.68 4.67 -21.50
CA PRO A 65 -7.36 5.93 -21.85
C PRO A 65 -7.04 7.07 -20.88
N VAL A 66 -6.75 6.75 -19.61
CA VAL A 66 -6.39 7.70 -18.55
C VAL A 66 -4.89 7.71 -18.22
N GLY A 67 -4.05 7.29 -19.15
CA GLY A 67 -2.60 7.13 -18.95
C GLY A 67 -1.92 8.37 -18.40
N TYR A 68 -2.30 9.56 -18.89
CA TYR A 68 -1.78 10.84 -18.38
C TYR A 68 -2.05 11.05 -16.88
N GLU A 69 -3.22 10.65 -16.39
CA GLU A 69 -3.58 10.75 -14.97
C GLU A 69 -2.76 9.75 -14.13
N LEU A 70 -2.61 8.54 -14.62
CA LEU A 70 -1.81 7.50 -13.95
C LEU A 70 -0.35 7.92 -13.82
N LEU A 71 0.27 8.43 -14.89
CA LEU A 71 1.65 8.92 -14.88
C LEU A 71 1.83 10.09 -13.91
N ASN A 72 0.93 11.06 -13.92
CA ASN A 72 1.00 12.21 -13.01
C ASN A 72 0.88 11.79 -11.55
N LYS A 73 -0.02 10.85 -11.23
CA LYS A 73 -0.15 10.29 -9.88
C LYS A 73 1.13 9.57 -9.45
N TRP A 74 1.72 8.76 -10.33
CA TRP A 74 2.98 8.06 -10.05
C TRP A 74 4.11 9.02 -9.71
N GLU A 75 4.26 10.09 -10.47
CA GLU A 75 5.27 11.11 -10.16
C GLU A 75 5.02 11.78 -8.81
N ALA A 76 3.78 12.06 -8.46
CA ALA A 76 3.43 12.62 -7.16
C ALA A 76 3.80 11.65 -6.01
N TRP A 77 3.46 10.38 -6.14
CA TRP A 77 3.76 9.40 -5.08
C TRP A 77 5.25 9.12 -4.93
N LYS A 78 6.01 9.08 -6.01
CA LYS A 78 7.48 9.00 -5.95
C LYS A 78 8.07 10.20 -5.19
N LYS A 79 7.59 11.40 -5.48
CA LYS A 79 8.01 12.62 -4.76
C LYS A 79 7.62 12.61 -3.28
N MET A 80 6.54 11.94 -2.91
CA MET A 80 6.11 11.74 -1.52
C MET A 80 6.83 10.58 -0.82
N GLY A 81 7.73 9.88 -1.51
CA GLY A 81 8.48 8.78 -0.93
C GLY A 81 7.74 7.45 -0.84
N CYS A 82 6.74 7.22 -1.70
CA CYS A 82 6.11 5.91 -1.83
C CYS A 82 7.17 4.90 -2.32
N LEU A 83 7.31 3.78 -1.60
CA LEU A 83 8.44 2.86 -1.81
C LEU A 83 8.14 1.70 -2.75
N ALA A 84 6.88 1.31 -2.87
CA ALA A 84 6.48 0.16 -3.70
C ALA A 84 5.02 0.28 -4.14
N SER A 85 4.67 -0.50 -5.15
CA SER A 85 3.30 -0.68 -5.62
C SER A 85 2.91 -2.14 -5.54
N GLU A 86 1.71 -2.38 -5.04
CA GLU A 86 1.10 -3.70 -4.89
C GLU A 86 -0.42 -3.57 -5.12
N MET A 87 -1.24 -4.53 -4.69
CA MET A 87 -2.66 -4.53 -5.04
C MET A 87 -3.61 -4.80 -3.87
N GLU A 88 -3.13 -5.09 -2.65
CA GLU A 88 -3.95 -5.68 -1.58
C GLU A 88 -3.90 -4.93 -0.24
N SER A 89 -2.79 -4.30 0.11
CA SER A 89 -2.58 -3.85 1.50
C SER A 89 -3.55 -2.75 1.96
N ALA A 90 -4.00 -1.88 1.07
CA ALA A 90 -4.99 -0.87 1.44
C ALA A 90 -6.31 -1.53 1.87
N ALA A 91 -6.82 -2.47 1.08
CA ALA A 91 -8.02 -3.23 1.44
C ALA A 91 -7.81 -4.03 2.74
N LEU A 92 -6.66 -4.72 2.88
CA LEU A 92 -6.30 -5.46 4.08
C LEU A 92 -6.37 -4.58 5.34
N PHE A 93 -5.72 -3.42 5.32
CA PHE A 93 -5.67 -2.53 6.50
C PHE A 93 -7.02 -1.92 6.83
N ILE A 94 -7.81 -1.53 5.83
CA ILE A 94 -9.15 -0.97 6.03
C ILE A 94 -10.11 -2.04 6.59
N VAL A 95 -10.11 -3.24 6.03
CA VAL A 95 -10.98 -4.33 6.51
C VAL A 95 -10.57 -4.76 7.92
N ALA A 96 -9.27 -4.86 8.20
CA ALA A 96 -8.78 -5.14 9.54
C ALA A 96 -9.22 -4.08 10.55
N GLY A 97 -9.14 -2.79 10.17
CA GLY A 97 -9.65 -1.69 11.00
C GLY A 97 -11.13 -1.79 11.29
N LYS A 98 -11.95 -2.08 10.28
CA LYS A 98 -13.41 -2.32 10.45
C LYS A 98 -13.69 -3.50 11.38
N LEU A 99 -12.91 -4.57 11.30
CA LEU A 99 -13.04 -5.75 12.14
C LEU A 99 -12.37 -5.61 13.51
N ARG A 100 -11.62 -4.51 13.73
CA ARG A 100 -10.82 -4.26 14.94
C ARG A 100 -9.81 -5.38 15.23
N VAL A 101 -9.20 -5.89 14.16
CA VAL A 101 -8.12 -6.87 14.24
C VAL A 101 -6.81 -6.25 13.77
N ARG A 102 -5.70 -6.89 14.13
CA ARG A 102 -4.36 -6.44 13.73
C ARG A 102 -4.01 -6.95 12.34
N ALA A 103 -3.37 -6.10 11.54
CA ALA A 103 -2.85 -6.47 10.24
C ALA A 103 -1.52 -5.78 9.97
N GLY A 104 -0.66 -6.44 9.22
CA GLY A 104 0.56 -5.92 8.64
C GLY A 104 0.79 -6.56 7.29
N ALA A 105 1.69 -6.01 6.50
CA ALA A 105 2.03 -6.54 5.19
C ALA A 105 3.53 -6.43 4.92
N CYS A 106 4.08 -7.46 4.28
CA CYS A 106 5.45 -7.48 3.75
C CYS A 106 5.47 -8.03 2.33
N PHE A 107 6.37 -7.51 1.50
CA PHE A 107 6.50 -7.81 0.08
C PHE A 107 7.96 -8.06 -0.29
#